data_0b335ff5888bcafdc00fc69a5deb657a
#
_entry.id   0b335ff5888bcafdc00fc69a5deb657a
#
_cell.length_a   1.000
_cell.length_b   1.000
_cell.length_c   1.000
_cell.angle_alpha   90.00
_cell.angle_beta   90.00
_cell.angle_gamma   90.00
#
_symmetry.space_group_name_H-M   'P 1'
#
loop_
_entity.id
_entity.type
_entity.pdbx_description
1 polymer ?
#
loop_
_entity_poly.entity_id
_entity_poly.type
_entity_poly.pdbx_seq_one_letter_code
_entity_poly.pdbx_strand_id
1 'polypeptide(L)' 'MTKPPKRIVRMSYLVQATGLSRGTCYREMESNPEFPKKIILGMRAIGFDADEVDVYVSKLIGRGTI' A
#
# COMPACT_ATOMS: atom_id res chain seq x y z
N MET A 1 -18.84 -17.67 -8.06
CA MET A 1 -17.83 -17.42 -7.04
C MET A 1 -17.75 -15.94 -6.72
N THR A 2 -18.08 -15.57 -5.50
CA THR A 2 -18.11 -14.17 -5.11
C THR A 2 -16.71 -13.68 -4.77
N LYS A 3 -16.34 -12.52 -5.34
CA LYS A 3 -15.10 -11.88 -4.95
C LYS A 3 -15.22 -11.39 -3.51
N PRO A 4 -14.15 -11.49 -2.71
CA PRO A 4 -14.20 -10.88 -1.38
C PRO A 4 -14.40 -9.37 -1.52
N PRO A 5 -15.10 -8.73 -0.57
CA PRO A 5 -15.26 -7.28 -0.63
C PRO A 5 -13.91 -6.60 -0.55
N LYS A 6 -13.81 -5.44 -1.20
CA LYS A 6 -12.59 -4.65 -1.10
C LYS A 6 -12.38 -4.20 0.34
N ARG A 7 -11.13 -4.19 0.76
CA ARG A 7 -10.78 -3.79 2.11
C ARG A 7 -9.89 -2.55 2.05
N ILE A 8 -10.11 -1.67 3.01
CA ILE A 8 -9.24 -0.52 3.20
C ILE A 8 -8.35 -0.83 4.39
N VAL A 9 -7.04 -0.63 4.21
CA VAL A 9 -6.06 -0.88 5.25
C VAL A 9 -5.35 0.43 5.60
N ARG A 10 -4.81 0.48 6.80
CA ARG A 10 -4.15 1.69 7.30
C ARG A 10 -2.65 1.64 7.01
N MET A 11 -1.99 2.78 7.28
CA MET A 11 -0.55 2.90 7.09
C MET A 11 0.24 1.81 7.81
N SER A 12 -0.20 1.41 9.00
CA SER A 12 0.48 0.37 9.75
C SER A 12 0.53 -0.96 8.98
N TYR A 13 -0.55 -1.29 8.30
CA TYR A 13 -0.57 -2.48 7.44
C TYR A 13 0.42 -2.34 6.28
N LEU A 14 0.44 -1.17 5.65
CA LEU A 14 1.34 -0.90 4.54
C LEU A 14 2.80 -1.03 4.97
N VAL A 15 3.15 -0.47 6.11
CA VAL A 15 4.50 -0.57 6.66
C VAL A 15 4.89 -2.02 6.90
N GLN A 16 4.01 -2.79 7.53
CA GLN A 16 4.27 -4.20 7.81
C GLN A 16 4.35 -5.03 6.53
N ALA A 17 3.47 -4.77 5.59
CA ALA A 17 3.41 -5.56 4.36
C ALA A 17 4.61 -5.31 3.45
N THR A 18 5.06 -4.06 3.37
CA THR A 18 6.18 -3.69 2.50
C THR A 18 7.54 -3.82 3.18
N GLY A 19 7.57 -3.78 4.50
CA GLY A 19 8.82 -3.72 5.23
C GLY A 19 9.52 -2.37 5.16
N LEU A 20 8.89 -1.38 4.57
CA LEU A 20 9.45 -0.04 4.46
C LEU A 20 9.10 0.79 5.69
N SER A 21 9.96 1.77 6.01
CA SER A 21 9.65 2.68 7.09
C SER A 21 8.50 3.61 6.68
N ARG A 22 7.83 4.20 7.69
CA ARG A 22 6.73 5.12 7.45
C ARG A 22 7.17 6.30 6.59
N GLY A 23 8.34 6.85 6.88
CA GLY A 23 8.89 7.95 6.09
C GLY A 23 9.13 7.58 4.65
N THR A 24 9.66 6.38 4.42
CA THR A 24 9.87 5.88 3.06
C THR A 24 8.55 5.71 2.33
N CYS A 25 7.51 5.21 3.02
CA CYS A 25 6.19 5.07 2.42
C CYS A 25 5.64 6.43 1.96
N TYR A 26 5.76 7.46 2.79
CA TYR A 26 5.30 8.80 2.40
C TYR A 26 6.07 9.34 1.20
N ARG A 27 7.38 9.11 1.17
CA ARG A 27 8.21 9.56 0.07
C ARG A 27 7.82 8.86 -1.22
N GLU A 28 7.60 7.55 -1.16
CA GLU A 28 7.18 6.78 -2.32
C GLU A 28 5.80 7.18 -2.83
N MET A 29 4.90 7.54 -1.92
CA MET A 29 3.58 8.02 -2.32
C MET A 29 3.65 9.27 -3.19
N GLU A 30 4.63 10.13 -2.93
CA GLU A 30 4.77 11.38 -3.67
C GLU A 30 5.49 11.19 -4.99
N SER A 31 6.44 10.25 -5.06
CA SER A 31 7.34 10.17 -6.21
C SER A 31 7.11 8.95 -7.10
N ASN A 32 6.48 7.90 -6.57
CA ASN A 32 6.34 6.64 -7.31
C ASN A 32 4.89 6.44 -7.75
N PRO A 33 4.60 6.55 -9.07
CA PRO A 33 3.22 6.39 -9.54
C PRO A 33 2.68 4.97 -9.38
N GLU A 34 3.54 3.99 -9.19
CA GLU A 34 3.10 2.60 -8.99
C GLU A 34 2.79 2.30 -7.52
N PHE A 35 3.14 3.19 -6.60
CA PHE A 35 2.88 3.00 -5.19
C PHE A 35 1.37 3.10 -4.92
N PRO A 36 0.82 2.31 -3.98
CA PRO A 36 -0.61 2.40 -3.68
C PRO A 36 -1.02 3.82 -3.33
N LYS A 37 -2.13 4.26 -3.89
CA LYS A 37 -2.62 5.61 -3.70
C LYS A 37 -3.37 5.72 -2.39
N LYS A 38 -3.19 6.84 -1.70
CA LYS A 38 -3.89 7.07 -0.45
C LYS A 38 -5.37 7.35 -0.73
N ILE A 39 -6.21 6.84 0.17
CA ILE A 39 -7.64 7.10 0.16
C ILE A 39 -7.93 7.94 1.39
N ILE A 40 -8.58 9.08 1.19
CA ILE A 40 -8.92 9.96 2.30
C ILE A 40 -10.18 9.42 2.98
N LEU A 41 -10.03 9.00 4.24
CA LEU A 41 -11.14 8.46 5.01
C LEU A 41 -11.85 9.50 5.86
N GLY A 42 -11.14 10.59 6.18
CA GLY A 42 -11.66 11.66 7.02
C GLY A 42 -10.63 12.75 7.15
N MET A 43 -10.85 13.68 8.07
CA MET A 43 -9.99 14.86 8.18
C MET A 43 -8.53 14.52 8.47
N ARG A 44 -8.28 13.46 9.24
CA ARG A 44 -6.92 13.06 9.62
C ARG A 44 -6.67 11.57 9.41
N ALA A 45 -7.52 10.94 8.63
CA ALA A 45 -7.41 9.50 8.42
C ALA A 45 -7.24 9.21 6.96
N ILE A 46 -6.21 8.42 6.65
CA ILE A 46 -5.99 7.92 5.29
C ILE A 46 -5.91 6.40 5.35
N GLY A 47 -6.23 5.78 4.22
CA GLY A 47 -6.12 4.35 4.07
C GLY A 47 -5.63 3.99 2.69
N PHE A 48 -5.57 2.71 2.43
CA PHE A 48 -5.10 2.18 1.15
C PHE A 48 -5.96 1.00 0.76
N ASP A 49 -6.11 0.78 -0.55
CA ASP A 49 -6.79 -0.39 -1.05
C ASP A 49 -5.88 -1.61 -0.80
N ALA A 50 -6.38 -2.59 -0.06
CA ALA A 50 -5.60 -3.77 0.28
C ALA A 50 -5.09 -4.49 -0.97
N ASP A 51 -5.90 -4.54 -2.02
CA ASP A 51 -5.49 -5.20 -3.26
C ASP A 51 -4.32 -4.48 -3.92
N GLU A 52 -4.34 -3.15 -3.92
CA GLU A 52 -3.22 -2.37 -4.46
C GLU A 52 -1.95 -2.60 -3.65
N VAL A 53 -2.07 -2.67 -2.32
CA VAL A 53 -0.94 -2.95 -1.46
C VAL A 53 -0.36 -4.33 -1.78
N ASP A 54 -1.20 -5.33 -1.92
CA ASP A 54 -0.76 -6.69 -2.22
C ASP A 54 -0.06 -6.77 -3.57
N VAL A 55 -0.60 -6.09 -4.58
CA VAL A 55 0.04 -6.03 -5.90
C VAL A 55 1.40 -5.36 -5.80
N TYR A 56 1.50 -4.27 -5.05
CA TYR A 56 2.77 -3.56 -4.89
C TYR A 56 3.81 -4.43 -4.18
N VAL A 57 3.40 -5.15 -3.15
CA VAL A 57 4.29 -6.07 -2.44
C VAL A 57 4.80 -7.15 -3.39
N SER A 58 3.92 -7.70 -4.21
CA SER A 58 4.31 -8.70 -5.21
C SER A 58 5.37 -8.15 -6.17
N LYS A 59 5.21 -6.90 -6.60
CA LYS A 59 6.18 -6.25 -7.47
C LYS A 59 7.53 -6.07 -6.78
N LEU A 60 7.51 -5.71 -5.50
CA LEU A 60 8.74 -5.57 -4.73
C LEU A 60 9.47 -6.90 -4.60
N ILE A 61 8.75 -7.96 -4.33
CA ILE A 61 9.33 -9.30 -4.22
C ILE A 61 9.95 -9.70 -5.56
N GLY A 62 9.22 -9.51 -6.65
CA GLY A 62 9.73 -9.85 -7.97
C GLY A 62 10.95 -9.05 -8.35
N ARG A 63 11.02 -7.79 -7.93
CA ARG A 63 12.16 -6.92 -8.23
C ARG A 63 13.40 -7.32 -7.45
N GLY A 64 13.22 -7.81 -6.22
CA GLY A 64 14.32 -8.22 -5.38
C GLY A 64 14.76 -9.67 -5.56
N THR A 65 14.02 -10.46 -6.35
CA THR A 65 14.36 -11.85 -6.59
C THR A 65 15.26 -11.96 -7.82
N ILE A 66 16.36 -12.60 -7.63
CA ILE A 66 17.35 -12.80 -8.70
C ILE A 66 17.23 -14.22 -9.24
#